data_d58415d27bb3695ffd5be8c7597dfee8
#
_entry.id   d58415d27bb3695ffd5be8c7597dfee8
#
_cell.length_a   1.000
_cell.length_b   1.000
_cell.length_c   1.000
_cell.angle_alpha   90.00
_cell.angle_beta   90.00
_cell.angle_gamma   90.00
#
_symmetry.space_group_name_H-M   'P 1'
#
loop_
_entity.id
_entity.type
_entity.pdbx_description
1 polymer ?
#
loop_
_entity_poly.entity_id
_entity_poly.type
_entity_poly.pdbx_seq_one_letter_code
_entity_poly.pdbx_strand_id
1 'polypeptide(L)'
;MEKKKAVLLDVSAIMYRAYFANMNFRTKTEPTGAVYGFVNTLMSIIKEFSPDYIGAAFDVKRASLKRSEIYKEYKAQRESAPEDLIAQIPRIEELLDCYNIERFKIEGYEADDVLGTLAKNLSVQGVELYVVTGDKDLAQILDENINIALLGKGEGGDKFKIIRTDEDVIEYLGVPSKKIPDLFGLIGDSSDGIPGVRKIGPKKAIPKH
;
A
#
# COMPACT_ATOMS: atom_id res chain seq x y z
N MET A 1 23.98 -7.04 17.63
CA MET A 1 23.21 -7.95 16.75
C MET A 1 22.66 -7.11 15.63
N GLU A 2 22.69 -7.61 14.41
CA GLU A 2 22.07 -6.96 13.25
C GLU A 2 20.54 -6.88 13.46
N LYS A 3 19.92 -5.73 13.14
CA LYS A 3 18.47 -5.58 13.25
C LYS A 3 17.80 -6.57 12.31
N LYS A 4 16.76 -7.26 12.79
CA LYS A 4 15.90 -8.04 11.91
C LYS A 4 15.12 -7.11 10.98
N LYS A 5 14.93 -7.55 9.74
CA LYS A 5 14.26 -6.80 8.70
C LYS A 5 12.95 -7.49 8.29
N ALA A 6 11.87 -6.74 8.26
CA ALA A 6 10.59 -7.23 7.76
C ALA A 6 10.07 -6.37 6.61
N VAL A 7 9.41 -7.02 5.65
CA VAL A 7 8.67 -6.36 4.57
C VAL A 7 7.20 -6.69 4.70
N LEU A 8 6.37 -5.66 4.68
CA LEU A 8 4.92 -5.77 4.68
C LEU A 8 4.38 -5.35 3.30
N LEU A 9 3.59 -6.22 2.68
CA LEU A 9 3.09 -6.05 1.33
C LEU A 9 1.63 -5.60 1.34
N ASP A 10 1.35 -4.49 0.67
CA ASP A 10 0.01 -4.15 0.20
C ASP A 10 -0.29 -4.97 -1.06
N VAL A 11 -0.98 -6.10 -0.87
CA VAL A 11 -1.26 -7.03 -1.96
C VAL A 11 -2.15 -6.39 -3.02
N SER A 12 -3.14 -5.62 -2.60
CA SER A 12 -4.06 -4.95 -3.52
C SER A 12 -3.32 -3.97 -4.42
N ALA A 13 -2.48 -3.10 -3.86
CA ALA A 13 -1.72 -2.13 -4.65
C ALA A 13 -0.77 -2.82 -5.63
N ILE A 14 -0.04 -3.86 -5.19
CA ILE A 14 0.87 -4.63 -6.06
C ILE A 14 0.08 -5.31 -7.18
N MET A 15 -1.02 -5.98 -6.85
CA MET A 15 -1.84 -6.74 -7.76
C MET A 15 -2.50 -5.87 -8.83
N TYR A 16 -3.12 -4.75 -8.44
CA TYR A 16 -3.72 -3.80 -9.38
C TYR A 16 -2.67 -3.23 -10.34
N ARG A 17 -1.54 -2.79 -9.80
CA ARG A 17 -0.43 -2.29 -10.62
C ARG A 17 0.07 -3.35 -11.60
N ALA A 18 0.28 -4.58 -11.13
CA ALA A 18 0.73 -5.71 -11.95
C ALA A 18 -0.26 -6.00 -13.08
N TYR A 19 -1.56 -6.02 -12.77
CA TYR A 19 -2.62 -6.25 -13.74
C TYR A 19 -2.62 -5.20 -14.84
N PHE A 20 -2.69 -3.91 -14.50
CA PHE A 20 -2.76 -2.84 -15.50
C PHE A 20 -1.48 -2.73 -16.35
N ALA A 21 -0.32 -3.08 -15.80
CA ALA A 21 0.92 -3.11 -16.57
C ALA A 21 1.01 -4.29 -17.54
N ASN A 22 0.24 -5.37 -17.31
CA ASN A 22 0.35 -6.63 -18.05
C ASN A 22 -1.01 -7.18 -18.52
N MET A 23 -1.99 -6.33 -18.80
CA MET A 23 -3.38 -6.73 -19.14
C MET A 23 -3.47 -7.74 -20.31
N ASN A 24 -2.52 -7.68 -21.23
CA ASN A 24 -2.50 -8.55 -22.40
C ASN A 24 -1.87 -9.94 -22.14
N PHE A 25 -1.31 -10.16 -20.95
CA PHE A 25 -0.67 -11.45 -20.62
C PHE A 25 -1.74 -12.46 -20.23
N ARG A 26 -1.84 -13.51 -21.05
CA ARG A 26 -2.77 -14.61 -20.81
C ARG A 26 -2.29 -15.88 -21.47
N THR A 27 -2.70 -17.01 -20.92
CA THR A 27 -2.63 -18.31 -21.58
C THR A 27 -3.79 -18.42 -22.61
N LYS A 28 -3.99 -19.60 -23.18
CA LYS A 28 -5.17 -19.85 -24.03
C LYS A 28 -6.50 -19.79 -23.26
N THR A 29 -6.46 -20.00 -21.95
CA THR A 29 -7.65 -20.18 -21.09
C THR A 29 -7.78 -19.15 -19.97
N GLU A 30 -6.68 -18.56 -19.50
CA GLU A 30 -6.66 -17.75 -18.28
C GLU A 30 -5.85 -16.45 -18.45
N PRO A 31 -6.29 -15.33 -17.83
CA PRO A 31 -5.46 -14.15 -17.67
C PRO A 31 -4.33 -14.44 -16.68
N THR A 32 -3.13 -13.93 -16.93
CA THR A 32 -1.93 -14.20 -16.10
C THR A 32 -1.13 -12.95 -15.77
N GLY A 33 -1.55 -11.78 -16.25
CA GLY A 33 -0.79 -10.54 -16.14
C GLY A 33 -0.57 -10.07 -14.71
N ALA A 34 -1.59 -10.20 -13.84
CA ALA A 34 -1.48 -9.83 -12.44
C ALA A 34 -0.51 -10.77 -11.70
N VAL A 35 -0.63 -12.09 -11.91
CA VAL A 35 0.27 -13.08 -11.29
C VAL A 35 1.71 -12.85 -11.73
N TYR A 36 1.94 -12.70 -13.04
CA TYR A 36 3.27 -12.44 -13.59
C TYR A 36 3.92 -11.18 -13.00
N GLY A 37 3.19 -10.06 -13.00
CA GLY A 37 3.70 -8.81 -12.46
C GLY A 37 3.89 -8.85 -10.94
N PHE A 38 3.02 -9.58 -10.23
CA PHE A 38 3.14 -9.78 -8.78
C PHE A 38 4.42 -10.57 -8.44
N VAL A 39 4.68 -11.69 -9.12
CA VAL A 39 5.92 -12.48 -8.97
C VAL A 39 7.15 -11.60 -9.20
N ASN A 40 7.19 -10.85 -10.30
CA ASN A 40 8.32 -9.98 -10.62
C ASN A 40 8.53 -8.89 -9.57
N THR A 41 7.45 -8.37 -8.97
CA THR A 41 7.53 -7.40 -7.89
C THR A 41 8.04 -8.05 -6.61
N LEU A 42 7.50 -9.22 -6.24
CA LEU A 42 7.93 -9.98 -5.07
C LEU A 42 9.42 -10.33 -5.15
N MET A 43 9.88 -10.85 -6.31
CA MET A 43 11.30 -11.16 -6.51
C MET A 43 12.20 -9.92 -6.37
N SER A 44 11.72 -8.77 -6.84
CA SER A 44 12.45 -7.51 -6.68
C SER A 44 12.51 -7.06 -5.23
N ILE A 45 11.42 -7.20 -4.48
CA ILE A 45 11.35 -6.91 -3.05
C ILE A 45 12.35 -7.78 -2.28
N ILE A 46 12.35 -9.09 -2.53
CA ILE A 46 13.28 -10.03 -1.87
C ILE A 46 14.73 -9.64 -2.18
N LYS A 47 15.03 -9.32 -3.44
CA LYS A 47 16.37 -8.92 -3.86
C LYS A 47 16.82 -7.59 -3.26
N GLU A 48 15.95 -6.59 -3.25
CA GLU A 48 16.25 -5.22 -2.81
C GLU A 48 16.42 -5.14 -1.29
N PHE A 49 15.47 -5.72 -0.56
CA PHE A 49 15.42 -5.55 0.90
C PHE A 49 16.07 -6.70 1.66
N SER A 50 16.26 -7.89 1.04
CA SER A 50 16.78 -9.09 1.71
C SER A 50 16.14 -9.32 3.09
N PRO A 51 14.79 -9.42 3.18
CA PRO A 51 14.09 -9.44 4.45
C PRO A 51 14.24 -10.78 5.19
N ASP A 52 14.27 -10.74 6.54
CA ASP A 52 14.12 -11.94 7.40
C ASP A 52 12.66 -12.43 7.43
N TYR A 53 11.70 -11.49 7.30
CA TYR A 53 10.27 -11.78 7.37
C TYR A 53 9.51 -11.02 6.28
N ILE A 54 8.47 -11.67 5.73
CA ILE A 54 7.54 -11.02 4.80
C ILE A 54 6.12 -11.32 5.27
N GLY A 55 5.27 -10.29 5.30
CA GLY A 55 3.83 -10.42 5.55
C GLY A 55 3.03 -9.74 4.45
N ALA A 56 1.87 -10.28 4.12
CA ALA A 56 1.03 -9.82 3.02
C ALA A 56 -0.38 -9.45 3.52
N ALA A 57 -0.76 -8.18 3.42
CA ALA A 57 -2.08 -7.69 3.80
C ALA A 57 -3.01 -7.59 2.59
N PHE A 58 -4.23 -8.07 2.78
CA PHE A 58 -5.29 -8.06 1.77
C PHE A 58 -6.45 -7.16 2.21
N ASP A 59 -7.02 -6.46 1.26
CA ASP A 59 -8.29 -5.78 1.47
C ASP A 59 -9.44 -6.78 1.62
N VAL A 60 -10.46 -6.35 2.37
CA VAL A 60 -11.74 -7.02 2.45
C VAL A 60 -12.77 -6.32 1.56
N LYS A 61 -13.93 -6.95 1.35
CA LYS A 61 -15.00 -6.34 0.58
C LYS A 61 -15.47 -5.03 1.24
N ARG A 62 -15.68 -3.98 0.43
CA ARG A 62 -16.16 -2.69 0.92
C ARG A 62 -17.38 -2.79 1.84
N ALA A 63 -18.31 -3.69 1.52
CA ALA A 63 -19.56 -3.88 2.30
C ALA A 63 -19.30 -4.31 3.76
N SER A 64 -18.13 -4.88 4.06
CA SER A 64 -17.74 -5.29 5.41
C SER A 64 -16.88 -4.28 6.14
N LEU A 65 -16.51 -3.16 5.50
CA LEU A 65 -15.66 -2.15 6.13
C LEU A 65 -16.42 -1.35 7.19
N LYS A 66 -15.87 -1.24 8.39
CA LYS A 66 -16.41 -0.39 9.47
C LYS A 66 -16.51 1.08 9.06
N ARG A 67 -15.59 1.58 8.21
CA ARG A 67 -15.66 2.95 7.67
C ARG A 67 -16.93 3.19 6.84
N SER A 68 -17.41 2.18 6.12
CA SER A 68 -18.65 2.28 5.35
C SER A 68 -19.92 2.35 6.23
N GLU A 69 -19.86 1.87 7.46
CA GLU A 69 -20.92 2.03 8.45
C GLU A 69 -21.01 3.48 8.97
N ILE A 70 -19.83 4.12 9.17
CA ILE A 70 -19.72 5.50 9.66
C ILE A 70 -20.04 6.49 8.55
N TYR A 71 -19.53 6.25 7.32
CA TYR A 71 -19.70 7.13 6.17
C TYR A 71 -20.06 6.31 4.92
N LYS A 72 -21.32 6.35 4.52
CA LYS A 72 -21.87 5.51 3.43
C LYS A 72 -21.27 5.79 2.06
N GLU A 73 -20.86 7.04 1.82
CA GLU A 73 -20.21 7.47 0.57
C GLU A 73 -18.75 7.01 0.48
N TYR A 74 -18.16 6.47 1.56
CA TYR A 74 -16.78 6.00 1.58
C TYR A 74 -16.53 4.97 0.46
N LYS A 75 -15.65 5.32 -0.47
CA LYS A 75 -15.31 4.52 -1.66
C LYS A 75 -16.52 4.07 -2.52
N ALA A 76 -17.68 4.76 -2.39
CA ALA A 76 -18.90 4.37 -3.08
C ALA A 76 -18.79 4.46 -4.60
N GLN A 77 -17.98 5.39 -5.10
CA GLN A 77 -17.73 5.62 -6.52
C GLN A 77 -16.69 4.67 -7.14
N ARG A 78 -15.99 3.86 -6.31
CA ARG A 78 -15.00 2.92 -6.83
C ARG A 78 -15.70 1.80 -7.62
N GLU A 79 -15.24 1.60 -8.84
CA GLU A 79 -15.67 0.46 -9.66
C GLU A 79 -15.22 -0.86 -9.06
N SER A 80 -15.95 -1.93 -9.37
CA SER A 80 -15.54 -3.28 -9.03
C SER A 80 -14.22 -3.62 -9.73
N ALA A 81 -13.41 -4.45 -9.08
CA ALA A 81 -12.21 -4.98 -9.71
C ALA A 81 -12.59 -5.73 -11.01
N PRO A 82 -11.78 -5.60 -12.07
CA PRO A 82 -12.00 -6.35 -13.31
C PRO A 82 -12.09 -7.87 -13.04
N GLU A 83 -13.00 -8.56 -13.72
CA GLU A 83 -13.19 -10.01 -13.55
C GLU A 83 -11.89 -10.78 -13.80
N ASP A 84 -11.13 -10.40 -14.83
CA ASP A 84 -9.82 -10.98 -15.16
C ASP A 84 -8.78 -10.79 -14.04
N LEU A 85 -8.90 -9.73 -13.23
CA LEU A 85 -8.06 -9.54 -12.05
C LEU A 85 -8.52 -10.42 -10.89
N ILE A 86 -9.84 -10.46 -10.64
CA ILE A 86 -10.44 -11.28 -9.58
C ILE A 86 -10.10 -12.76 -9.78
N ALA A 87 -10.16 -13.25 -11.03
CA ALA A 87 -9.82 -14.63 -11.37
C ALA A 87 -8.38 -15.02 -11.03
N GLN A 88 -7.47 -14.05 -10.90
CA GLN A 88 -6.06 -14.29 -10.61
C GLN A 88 -5.73 -14.25 -9.10
N ILE A 89 -6.64 -13.77 -8.24
CA ILE A 89 -6.42 -13.67 -6.79
C ILE A 89 -6.05 -15.03 -6.17
N PRO A 90 -6.76 -16.14 -6.47
CA PRO A 90 -6.42 -17.45 -5.89
C PRO A 90 -4.99 -17.92 -6.23
N ARG A 91 -4.50 -17.57 -7.43
CA ARG A 91 -3.13 -17.91 -7.84
C ARG A 91 -2.08 -17.08 -7.08
N ILE A 92 -2.41 -15.83 -6.75
CA ILE A 92 -1.54 -14.98 -5.93
C ILE A 92 -1.51 -15.49 -4.49
N GLU A 93 -2.66 -15.91 -3.95
CA GLU A 93 -2.73 -16.53 -2.63
C GLU A 93 -1.92 -17.83 -2.56
N GLU A 94 -2.07 -18.73 -3.55
CA GLU A 94 -1.28 -19.95 -3.70
C GLU A 94 0.24 -19.67 -3.79
N LEU A 95 0.62 -18.63 -4.55
CA LEU A 95 2.01 -18.19 -4.64
C LEU A 95 2.57 -17.79 -3.27
N LEU A 96 1.83 -16.97 -2.52
CA LEU A 96 2.26 -16.54 -1.17
C LEU A 96 2.42 -17.75 -0.24
N ASP A 97 1.53 -18.73 -0.30
CA ASP A 97 1.64 -19.98 0.46
C ASP A 97 2.89 -20.77 0.07
N CYS A 98 3.22 -20.87 -1.23
CA CYS A 98 4.44 -21.54 -1.73
C CYS A 98 5.73 -20.85 -1.21
N TYR A 99 5.71 -19.55 -0.99
CA TYR A 99 6.82 -18.78 -0.39
C TYR A 99 6.78 -18.73 1.12
N ASN A 100 5.81 -19.42 1.77
CA ASN A 100 5.56 -19.36 3.21
C ASN A 100 5.43 -17.93 3.75
N ILE A 101 4.71 -17.08 2.98
CA ILE A 101 4.41 -15.69 3.35
C ILE A 101 3.06 -15.65 4.03
N GLU A 102 3.04 -15.18 5.30
CA GLU A 102 1.81 -15.06 6.08
C GLU A 102 0.87 -14.02 5.49
N ARG A 103 -0.42 -14.39 5.38
CA ARG A 103 -1.47 -13.55 4.81
C ARG A 103 -2.38 -12.99 5.89
N PHE A 104 -2.56 -11.69 5.86
CA PHE A 104 -3.42 -10.95 6.80
C PHE A 104 -4.64 -10.41 6.07
N LYS A 105 -5.81 -10.89 6.46
CA LYS A 105 -7.09 -10.42 5.95
C LYS A 105 -8.05 -10.31 7.13
N ILE A 106 -8.30 -9.09 7.58
CA ILE A 106 -9.05 -8.83 8.81
C ILE A 106 -10.40 -8.21 8.46
N GLU A 107 -11.48 -8.90 8.79
CA GLU A 107 -12.84 -8.42 8.52
C GLU A 107 -13.10 -7.07 9.19
N GLY A 108 -13.67 -6.15 8.46
CA GLY A 108 -13.95 -4.78 8.91
C GLY A 108 -12.81 -3.78 8.70
N TYR A 109 -11.62 -4.22 8.31
CA TYR A 109 -10.45 -3.36 8.15
C TYR A 109 -9.85 -3.49 6.76
N GLU A 110 -9.25 -2.41 6.29
CA GLU A 110 -8.51 -2.38 5.01
C GLU A 110 -7.07 -2.89 5.20
N ALA A 111 -6.40 -3.22 4.08
CA ALA A 111 -5.00 -3.61 4.10
C ALA A 111 -4.13 -2.55 4.81
N ASP A 112 -4.40 -1.25 4.59
CA ASP A 112 -3.67 -0.14 5.20
C ASP A 112 -3.74 -0.13 6.73
N ASP A 113 -4.92 -0.45 7.31
CA ASP A 113 -5.09 -0.56 8.76
C ASP A 113 -4.25 -1.71 9.34
N VAL A 114 -4.24 -2.83 8.63
CA VAL A 114 -3.48 -4.03 9.00
C VAL A 114 -1.98 -3.75 8.89
N LEU A 115 -1.54 -3.16 7.78
CA LEU A 115 -0.14 -2.78 7.54
C LEU A 115 0.35 -1.81 8.61
N GLY A 116 -0.41 -0.74 8.89
CA GLY A 116 -0.08 0.24 9.91
C GLY A 116 0.03 -0.37 11.30
N THR A 117 -0.91 -1.27 11.65
CA THR A 117 -0.91 -1.96 12.94
C THR A 117 0.29 -2.88 13.08
N LEU A 118 0.56 -3.72 12.09
CA LEU A 118 1.71 -4.63 12.09
C LEU A 118 3.03 -3.84 12.13
N ALA A 119 3.16 -2.80 11.30
CA ALA A 119 4.36 -1.99 11.26
C ALA A 119 4.67 -1.37 12.63
N LYS A 120 3.67 -0.74 13.27
CA LYS A 120 3.86 -0.14 14.61
C LYS A 120 4.21 -1.18 15.67
N ASN A 121 3.56 -2.34 15.67
CA ASN A 121 3.83 -3.40 16.65
C ASN A 121 5.24 -4.00 16.48
N LEU A 122 5.74 -4.15 15.26
CA LEU A 122 7.07 -4.67 14.99
C LEU A 122 8.16 -3.61 15.23
N SER A 123 7.88 -2.34 14.90
CA SER A 123 8.79 -1.22 15.14
C SER A 123 9.19 -1.08 16.60
N VAL A 124 8.24 -1.18 17.54
CA VAL A 124 8.54 -1.12 18.98
C VAL A 124 9.37 -2.31 19.47
N GLN A 125 9.45 -3.39 18.70
CA GLN A 125 10.34 -4.53 18.96
C GLN A 125 11.73 -4.35 18.31
N GLY A 126 11.99 -3.22 17.71
CA GLY A 126 13.28 -2.89 17.07
C GLY A 126 13.51 -3.54 15.70
N VAL A 127 12.45 -4.04 15.06
CA VAL A 127 12.51 -4.58 13.69
C VAL A 127 12.56 -3.42 12.70
N GLU A 128 13.48 -3.46 11.74
CA GLU A 128 13.49 -2.54 10.59
C GLU A 128 12.42 -2.98 9.57
N LEU A 129 11.54 -2.05 9.20
CA LEU A 129 10.39 -2.34 8.35
C LEU A 129 10.42 -1.56 7.04
N TYR A 130 9.98 -2.24 5.99
CA TYR A 130 9.62 -1.64 4.71
C TYR A 130 8.18 -1.99 4.39
N VAL A 131 7.30 -0.99 4.32
CA VAL A 131 5.92 -1.15 3.89
C VAL A 131 5.85 -0.84 2.40
N VAL A 132 5.60 -1.88 1.59
CA VAL A 132 5.54 -1.79 0.14
C VAL A 132 4.10 -1.54 -0.28
N THR A 133 3.81 -0.35 -0.78
CA THR A 133 2.47 0.09 -1.16
C THR A 133 2.47 1.03 -2.36
N GLY A 134 1.31 1.24 -2.97
CA GLY A 134 1.07 2.30 -3.94
C GLY A 134 0.54 3.59 -3.29
N ASP A 135 0.11 3.50 -2.03
CA ASP A 135 -0.56 4.59 -1.32
C ASP A 135 0.45 5.46 -0.55
N LYS A 136 0.50 6.74 -0.95
CA LYS A 136 1.33 7.76 -0.31
C LYS A 136 0.86 8.10 1.11
N ASP A 137 -0.42 7.82 1.41
CA ASP A 137 -1.02 8.20 2.69
C ASP A 137 -0.47 7.34 3.82
N LEU A 138 0.05 6.14 3.51
CA LEU A 138 0.77 5.30 4.46
C LEU A 138 2.07 5.94 4.96
N ALA A 139 2.59 7.00 4.33
CA ALA A 139 3.72 7.75 4.90
C ALA A 139 3.41 8.38 6.27
N GLN A 140 2.14 8.46 6.68
CA GLN A 140 1.74 8.89 8.03
C GLN A 140 2.25 7.96 9.16
N ILE A 141 2.58 6.69 8.84
CA ILE A 141 3.05 5.74 9.85
C ILE A 141 4.58 5.73 10.01
N LEU A 142 5.29 6.56 9.23
CA LEU A 142 6.74 6.66 9.27
C LEU A 142 7.25 6.83 10.71
N ASP A 143 8.33 6.12 11.04
CA ASP A 143 9.11 6.34 12.25
C ASP A 143 10.56 5.83 12.04
N GLU A 144 11.38 5.84 13.10
CA GLU A 144 12.80 5.47 13.02
C GLU A 144 13.09 4.05 12.51
N ASN A 145 12.11 3.14 12.61
CA ASN A 145 12.21 1.76 12.15
C ASN A 145 11.27 1.45 10.97
N ILE A 146 10.35 2.34 10.61
CA ILE A 146 9.39 2.13 9.53
C ILE A 146 9.76 2.97 8.32
N ASN A 147 10.02 2.32 7.20
CA ASN A 147 10.24 2.93 5.90
C ASN A 147 9.06 2.62 4.98
N ILE A 148 8.72 3.54 4.08
CA ILE A 148 7.68 3.32 3.06
C ILE A 148 8.36 3.14 1.71
N ALA A 149 8.05 2.06 1.02
CA ALA A 149 8.53 1.75 -0.32
C ALA A 149 7.39 1.92 -1.33
N LEU A 150 7.32 3.09 -1.96
CA LEU A 150 6.28 3.41 -2.93
C LEU A 150 6.57 2.74 -4.28
N LEU A 151 5.61 1.96 -4.76
CA LEU A 151 5.70 1.21 -6.01
C LEU A 151 5.88 2.13 -7.23
N GLY A 152 6.95 1.89 -8.01
CA GLY A 152 7.20 2.53 -9.30
C GLY A 152 7.33 4.05 -9.26
N LYS A 153 7.82 4.57 -8.16
CA LYS A 153 8.09 5.99 -7.93
C LYS A 153 9.58 6.30 -7.82
N GLY A 154 10.46 5.28 -7.91
CA GLY A 154 11.91 5.45 -7.85
C GLY A 154 12.47 6.24 -9.04
N GLU A 155 13.57 6.94 -8.81
CA GLU A 155 14.30 7.66 -9.85
C GLU A 155 15.23 6.71 -10.63
N GLY A 156 15.61 7.10 -11.85
CA GLY A 156 16.59 6.34 -12.63
C GLY A 156 16.17 4.93 -13.05
N GLY A 157 14.88 4.58 -12.93
CA GLY A 157 14.38 3.24 -13.26
C GLY A 157 14.22 2.32 -12.04
N ASP A 158 14.43 2.83 -10.83
CA ASP A 158 14.19 2.09 -9.59
C ASP A 158 12.73 1.71 -9.46
N LYS A 159 12.49 0.49 -8.96
CA LYS A 159 11.13 -0.02 -8.79
C LYS A 159 10.39 0.61 -7.61
N PHE A 160 11.13 1.16 -6.66
CA PHE A 160 10.60 1.75 -5.43
C PHE A 160 11.17 3.14 -5.18
N LYS A 161 10.33 4.08 -4.77
CA LYS A 161 10.79 5.30 -4.08
C LYS A 161 10.74 5.03 -2.59
N ILE A 162 11.88 5.07 -1.93
CA ILE A 162 11.96 4.83 -0.48
C ILE A 162 11.82 6.15 0.27
N ILE A 163 10.89 6.21 1.19
CA ILE A 163 10.66 7.31 2.12
C ILE A 163 11.14 6.85 3.50
N ARG A 164 12.12 7.55 4.07
CA ARG A 164 12.78 7.21 5.34
C ARG A 164 12.68 8.30 6.38
N THR A 165 12.53 9.54 5.94
CA THR A 165 12.57 10.70 6.82
C THR A 165 11.38 11.63 6.60
N ASP A 166 11.13 12.52 7.56
CA ASP A 166 10.11 13.57 7.38
C ASP A 166 10.46 14.52 6.24
N GLU A 167 11.76 14.73 5.94
CA GLU A 167 12.22 15.52 4.79
C GLU A 167 11.74 14.88 3.47
N ASP A 168 11.86 13.54 3.34
CA ASP A 168 11.35 12.82 2.17
C ASP A 168 9.82 12.99 2.04
N VAL A 169 9.10 12.97 3.17
CA VAL A 169 7.64 13.17 3.19
C VAL A 169 7.29 14.60 2.79
N ILE A 170 8.00 15.60 3.34
CA ILE A 170 7.79 17.02 3.00
C ILE A 170 8.05 17.28 1.52
N GLU A 171 9.13 16.73 0.96
CA GLU A 171 9.41 16.83 -0.47
C GLU A 171 8.28 16.23 -1.32
N TYR A 172 7.68 15.12 -0.86
CA TYR A 172 6.67 14.38 -1.62
C TYR A 172 5.24 14.90 -1.42
N LEU A 173 4.87 15.28 -0.19
CA LEU A 173 3.50 15.67 0.19
C LEU A 173 3.37 17.12 0.67
N GLY A 174 4.49 17.80 0.93
CA GLY A 174 4.51 19.18 1.41
C GLY A 174 4.31 19.35 2.92
N VAL A 175 4.17 18.26 3.66
CA VAL A 175 3.99 18.26 5.12
C VAL A 175 4.75 17.07 5.74
N PRO A 176 5.17 17.15 7.02
CA PRO A 176 5.78 16.00 7.69
C PRO A 176 4.76 14.88 7.95
N SER A 177 5.23 13.64 8.18
CA SER A 177 4.43 12.42 8.32
C SER A 177 3.25 12.57 9.27
N LYS A 178 3.48 13.15 10.45
CA LYS A 178 2.45 13.37 11.48
C LYS A 178 1.35 14.36 11.08
N LYS A 179 1.57 15.15 10.02
CA LYS A 179 0.60 16.14 9.51
C LYS A 179 -0.19 15.64 8.29
N ILE A 180 0.09 14.43 7.81
CA ILE A 180 -0.65 13.85 6.70
C ILE A 180 -2.16 13.72 7.00
N PRO A 181 -2.60 13.24 8.19
CA PRO A 181 -4.03 13.19 8.51
C PRO A 181 -4.69 14.58 8.52
N ASP A 182 -4.00 15.59 9.06
CA ASP A 182 -4.51 16.98 9.06
C ASP A 182 -4.63 17.51 7.61
N LEU A 183 -3.63 17.23 6.77
CA LEU A 183 -3.63 17.63 5.36
C LEU A 183 -4.83 17.04 4.64
N PHE A 184 -5.05 15.73 4.72
CA PHE A 184 -6.17 15.05 4.05
C PHE A 184 -7.52 15.43 4.68
N GLY A 185 -7.57 15.70 5.98
CA GLY A 185 -8.76 16.28 6.63
C GLY A 185 -9.16 17.63 6.03
N LEU A 186 -8.18 18.46 5.62
CA LEU A 186 -8.42 19.76 4.98
C LEU A 186 -8.74 19.65 3.49
N ILE A 187 -7.94 18.90 2.73
CA ILE A 187 -8.10 18.84 1.27
C ILE A 187 -9.10 17.77 0.80
N GLY A 188 -9.46 16.83 1.68
CA GLY A 188 -10.26 15.67 1.35
C GLY A 188 -9.46 14.60 0.60
N ASP A 189 -10.15 13.52 0.28
CA ASP A 189 -9.66 12.45 -0.60
C ASP A 189 -10.74 12.07 -1.62
N SER A 190 -10.56 12.53 -2.85
CA SER A 190 -11.52 12.23 -3.91
C SER A 190 -11.54 10.75 -4.30
N SER A 191 -10.44 10.02 -4.09
CA SER A 191 -10.36 8.59 -4.39
C SER A 191 -11.18 7.76 -3.41
N ASP A 192 -11.37 8.27 -2.19
CA ASP A 192 -12.17 7.64 -1.14
C ASP A 192 -13.56 8.26 -0.99
N GLY A 193 -13.88 9.26 -1.80
CA GLY A 193 -15.16 9.97 -1.75
C GLY A 193 -15.26 10.90 -0.54
N ILE A 194 -14.14 11.28 0.08
CA ILE A 194 -14.12 12.16 1.26
C ILE A 194 -13.98 13.60 0.79
N PRO A 195 -15.00 14.48 1.04
CA PRO A 195 -14.90 15.89 0.68
C PRO A 195 -13.93 16.62 1.60
N GLY A 196 -13.12 17.52 1.03
CA GLY A 196 -12.32 18.45 1.80
C GLY A 196 -13.11 19.66 2.27
N VAL A 197 -12.43 20.54 2.98
CA VAL A 197 -12.99 21.83 3.40
C VAL A 197 -13.16 22.74 2.17
N ARG A 198 -14.37 23.32 2.03
CA ARG A 198 -14.72 24.16 0.86
C ARG A 198 -13.69 25.26 0.66
N LYS A 199 -13.17 25.40 -0.57
CA LYS A 199 -12.17 26.39 -1.01
C LYS A 199 -10.77 26.20 -0.39
N ILE A 200 -10.49 25.09 0.28
CA ILE A 200 -9.17 24.70 0.73
C ILE A 200 -8.69 23.55 -0.17
N GLY A 201 -7.66 23.80 -0.95
CA GLY A 201 -6.94 22.80 -1.72
C GLY A 201 -5.47 22.75 -1.25
N PRO A 202 -4.64 21.87 -1.84
CA PRO A 202 -3.24 21.67 -1.41
C PRO A 202 -2.45 22.97 -1.25
N LYS A 203 -2.58 23.91 -2.20
CA LYS A 203 -1.88 25.21 -2.15
C LYS A 203 -2.20 26.08 -0.92
N LYS A 204 -3.35 25.84 -0.26
CA LYS A 204 -3.76 26.57 0.95
C LYS A 204 -3.57 25.77 2.22
N ALA A 205 -3.64 24.45 2.12
CA ALA A 205 -3.45 23.54 3.24
C ALA A 205 -1.97 23.36 3.60
N ILE A 206 -1.09 23.42 2.60
CA ILE A 206 0.36 23.29 2.82
C ILE A 206 0.93 24.67 3.21
N PRO A 207 1.64 24.77 4.34
CA PRO A 207 2.32 26.01 4.73
C PRO A 207 3.30 26.46 3.64
N LYS A 208 3.34 27.79 3.39
CA LYS A 208 4.42 28.35 2.56
C LYS A 208 5.63 28.55 3.46
N HIS A 209 6.71 27.87 3.15
CA HIS A 209 8.03 28.15 3.74
C HIS A 209 8.62 29.43 3.20
#